data_10dca18932971601b8bdcf40c3e0810f
#
_entry.id   10dca18932971601b8bdcf40c3e0810f
#
_cell.length_a   1.000
_cell.length_b   1.000
_cell.length_c   1.000
_cell.angle_alpha   90.00
_cell.angle_beta   90.00
_cell.angle_gamma   90.00
#
_symmetry.space_group_name_H-M   'P 1'
#
loop_
_entity.id
_entity.type
_entity.pdbx_description
1 polymer ?
#
loop_
_entity_poly.entity_id
_entity_poly.type
_entity_poly.pdbx_seq_one_letter_code
_entity_poly.pdbx_strand_id
1 'polypeptide(L)'
;MTKQSLDYFLADKPGAELSHSLVAEACQTLRRNRNEYLDTLGNEQIISKLTEVANLWRSPDYPLRQMALDADPEETGFPREVLAAGLDACFADWTQEKFFMLLSQEFGDPTRLQSFASQPNGTFSMVNGPQLIAHIAPGNLPVPVFQSIAFGLLLRSAQFVK
;
A
#
# COMPACT_ATOMS: atom_id res chain seq x y z
N MET A 1 4.62 -13.39 -29.62
CA MET A 1 4.62 -12.95 -28.22
C MET A 1 4.32 -11.45 -28.24
N THR A 2 3.10 -11.05 -27.94
CA THR A 2 2.71 -9.66 -27.77
C THR A 2 3.49 -9.09 -26.59
N LYS A 3 4.33 -8.09 -26.82
CA LYS A 3 4.96 -7.33 -25.74
C LYS A 3 3.84 -6.73 -24.90
N GLN A 4 3.73 -7.16 -23.66
CA GLN A 4 2.80 -6.58 -22.70
C GLN A 4 3.33 -5.18 -22.36
N SER A 5 2.65 -4.14 -22.83
CA SER A 5 2.98 -2.77 -22.43
C SER A 5 2.58 -2.58 -20.99
N LEU A 6 3.42 -1.90 -20.22
CA LEU A 6 3.06 -1.48 -18.87
C LEU A 6 2.01 -0.36 -18.97
N ASP A 7 0.77 -0.71 -18.67
CA ASP A 7 -0.35 0.24 -18.63
C ASP A 7 -0.60 0.70 -17.20
N TYR A 8 0.41 1.29 -16.58
CA TYR A 8 0.27 1.90 -15.27
C TYR A 8 1.28 3.02 -15.07
N PHE A 9 1.05 3.80 -14.05
CA PHE A 9 1.86 4.91 -13.65
C PHE A 9 3.19 4.43 -13.05
N LEU A 10 4.27 4.51 -13.80
CA LEU A 10 5.59 4.16 -13.33
C LEU A 10 6.53 5.36 -13.43
N ALA A 11 6.85 5.97 -12.32
CA ALA A 11 7.78 7.10 -12.25
C ALA A 11 7.44 8.21 -13.28
N ASP A 12 6.17 8.54 -13.42
CA ASP A 12 5.63 9.54 -14.37
C ASP A 12 5.79 9.18 -15.86
N LYS A 13 5.99 7.90 -16.18
CA LYS A 13 6.14 7.42 -17.56
C LYS A 13 5.08 6.35 -17.89
N PRO A 14 3.80 6.72 -18.11
CA PRO A 14 2.78 5.77 -18.48
C PRO A 14 3.11 5.12 -19.83
N GLY A 15 2.78 3.84 -19.97
CA GLY A 15 3.00 3.08 -21.20
C GLY A 15 4.46 2.73 -21.51
N ALA A 16 5.37 2.85 -20.54
CA ALA A 16 6.77 2.51 -20.71
C ALA A 16 7.00 0.99 -20.82
N GLU A 17 7.91 0.56 -21.70
CA GLU A 17 8.33 -0.84 -21.75
C GLU A 17 9.25 -1.18 -20.56
N LEU A 18 9.03 -2.34 -19.97
CA LEU A 18 9.84 -2.81 -18.85
C LEU A 18 11.28 -3.10 -19.30
N SER A 19 12.23 -2.39 -18.70
CA SER A 19 13.67 -2.62 -18.86
C SER A 19 14.38 -2.51 -17.52
N HIS A 20 15.58 -3.06 -17.42
CA HIS A 20 16.40 -2.94 -16.21
C HIS A 20 16.67 -1.47 -15.83
N SER A 21 16.95 -0.64 -16.82
CA SER A 21 17.20 0.79 -16.61
C SER A 21 15.96 1.52 -16.09
N LEU A 22 14.79 1.22 -16.65
CA LEU A 22 13.52 1.81 -16.20
C LEU A 22 13.16 1.39 -14.78
N VAL A 23 13.36 0.12 -14.42
CA VAL A 23 13.13 -0.36 -13.05
C VAL A 23 14.09 0.31 -12.08
N ALA A 24 15.37 0.44 -12.45
CA ALA A 24 16.36 1.13 -11.62
C ALA A 24 16.01 2.61 -11.41
N GLU A 25 15.59 3.31 -12.47
CA GLU A 25 15.11 4.70 -12.42
C GLU A 25 13.87 4.82 -11.53
N ALA A 26 12.91 3.92 -11.68
CA ALA A 26 11.71 3.88 -10.84
C ALA A 26 12.06 3.71 -9.36
N CYS A 27 12.94 2.76 -9.03
CA CYS A 27 13.38 2.55 -7.65
C CYS A 27 14.10 3.78 -7.07
N GLN A 28 14.93 4.47 -7.84
CA GLN A 28 15.59 5.70 -7.42
C GLN A 28 14.57 6.83 -7.18
N THR A 29 13.63 7.00 -8.10
CA THR A 29 12.56 7.99 -7.98
C THR A 29 11.69 7.73 -6.76
N LEU A 30 11.29 6.47 -6.53
CA LEU A 30 10.51 6.07 -5.36
C LEU A 30 11.23 6.38 -4.04
N ARG A 31 12.54 6.10 -3.95
CA ARG A 31 13.34 6.43 -2.75
C ARG A 31 13.43 7.94 -2.52
N ARG A 32 13.63 8.73 -3.59
CA ARG A 32 13.65 10.19 -3.51
C ARG A 32 12.30 10.71 -3.01
N ASN A 33 11.20 10.28 -3.63
CA ASN A 33 9.85 10.71 -3.25
C ASN A 33 9.48 10.25 -1.83
N ARG A 34 9.94 9.05 -1.42
CA ARG A 34 9.80 8.62 -0.03
C ARG A 34 10.40 9.64 0.94
N ASN A 35 11.64 10.03 0.72
CA ASN A 35 12.36 10.95 1.61
C ASN A 35 11.73 12.36 1.60
N GLU A 36 11.17 12.78 0.47
CA GLU A 36 10.59 14.12 0.32
C GLU A 36 9.16 14.19 0.88
N TYR A 37 8.34 13.16 0.64
CA TYR A 37 6.90 13.24 0.89
C TYR A 37 6.38 12.27 1.95
N LEU A 38 6.95 11.07 2.07
CA LEU A 38 6.40 10.02 2.94
C LEU A 38 7.09 9.98 4.31
N ASP A 39 8.40 10.12 4.35
CA ASP A 39 9.20 9.98 5.57
C ASP A 39 8.89 11.07 6.62
N THR A 40 8.39 12.20 6.16
CA THR A 40 8.00 13.36 6.99
C THR A 40 6.60 13.25 7.60
N LEU A 41 5.78 12.29 7.13
CA LEU A 41 4.41 12.15 7.61
C LEU A 41 4.33 11.49 8.97
N GLY A 42 3.48 12.00 9.85
CA GLY A 42 3.12 11.35 11.11
C GLY A 42 2.21 10.12 10.91
N ASN A 43 2.13 9.26 11.94
CA ASN A 43 1.25 8.09 11.92
C ASN A 43 -0.21 8.47 11.64
N GLU A 44 -0.71 9.53 12.29
CA GLU A 44 -2.08 10.02 12.11
C GLU A 44 -2.37 10.42 10.68
N GLN A 45 -1.43 11.09 10.01
CA GLN A 45 -1.58 11.52 8.63
C GLN A 45 -1.66 10.32 7.67
N ILE A 46 -0.78 9.33 7.84
CA ILE A 46 -0.79 8.11 7.02
C ILE A 46 -2.07 7.31 7.26
N ILE A 47 -2.43 7.10 8.53
CA ILE A 47 -3.65 6.36 8.91
C ILE A 47 -4.90 7.07 8.38
N SER A 48 -4.97 8.39 8.49
CA SER A 48 -6.09 9.16 7.93
C SER A 48 -6.23 8.94 6.42
N LYS A 49 -5.13 8.94 5.67
CA LYS A 49 -5.15 8.68 4.24
C LYS A 49 -5.56 7.24 3.90
N LEU A 50 -5.07 6.25 4.64
CA LEU A 50 -5.49 4.86 4.46
C LEU A 50 -6.97 4.66 4.74
N THR A 51 -7.49 5.30 5.78
CA THR A 51 -8.93 5.27 6.11
C THR A 51 -9.78 5.97 5.04
N GLU A 52 -9.31 7.10 4.51
CA GLU A 52 -9.96 7.80 3.39
C GLU A 52 -10.06 6.90 2.16
N VAL A 53 -8.96 6.25 1.78
CA VAL A 53 -8.91 5.28 0.66
C VAL A 53 -9.89 4.12 0.91
N ALA A 54 -9.92 3.56 2.13
CA ALA A 54 -10.85 2.49 2.46
C ALA A 54 -12.32 2.91 2.28
N ASN A 55 -12.67 4.13 2.70
CA ASN A 55 -14.02 4.67 2.53
C ASN A 55 -14.38 4.84 1.05
N LEU A 56 -13.43 5.28 0.22
CA LEU A 56 -13.64 5.35 -1.24
C LEU A 56 -13.89 3.96 -1.81
N TRP A 57 -13.06 2.96 -1.49
CA TRP A 57 -13.22 1.59 -1.99
C TRP A 57 -14.49 0.88 -1.50
N ARG A 58 -15.08 1.31 -0.40
CA ARG A 58 -16.38 0.83 0.09
C ARG A 58 -17.57 1.54 -0.57
N SER A 59 -17.35 2.70 -1.20
CA SER A 59 -18.40 3.42 -1.91
C SER A 59 -18.78 2.67 -3.20
N PRO A 60 -20.06 2.36 -3.42
CA PRO A 60 -20.52 1.73 -4.66
C PRO A 60 -20.18 2.52 -5.93
N ASP A 61 -20.16 3.85 -5.83
CA ASP A 61 -19.98 4.76 -6.97
C ASP A 61 -18.49 5.09 -7.23
N TYR A 62 -17.56 4.50 -6.48
CA TYR A 62 -16.14 4.79 -6.67
C TYR A 62 -15.64 4.20 -8.00
N PRO A 63 -15.10 5.03 -8.92
CA PRO A 63 -14.77 4.58 -10.27
C PRO A 63 -13.78 3.43 -10.32
N LEU A 64 -12.75 3.43 -9.46
CA LEU A 64 -11.76 2.35 -9.44
C LEU A 64 -12.34 1.05 -8.88
N ARG A 65 -13.29 1.14 -7.93
CA ARG A 65 -14.05 -0.04 -7.48
C ARG A 65 -14.87 -0.62 -8.63
N GLN A 66 -15.59 0.22 -9.37
CA GLN A 66 -16.38 -0.24 -10.52
C GLN A 66 -15.48 -0.88 -11.58
N MET A 67 -14.37 -0.26 -11.93
CA MET A 67 -13.39 -0.84 -12.85
C MET A 67 -12.88 -2.21 -12.39
N ALA A 68 -12.59 -2.38 -11.11
CA ALA A 68 -12.16 -3.67 -10.56
C ALA A 68 -13.27 -4.73 -10.59
N LEU A 69 -14.53 -4.31 -10.38
CA LEU A 69 -15.69 -5.22 -10.42
C LEU A 69 -16.14 -5.57 -11.84
N ASP A 70 -15.76 -4.77 -12.83
CA ASP A 70 -16.04 -5.00 -14.25
C ASP A 70 -14.95 -5.83 -14.95
N ALA A 71 -13.90 -6.21 -14.23
CA ALA A 71 -12.85 -7.09 -14.74
C ALA A 71 -13.44 -8.47 -15.12
N ASP A 72 -12.88 -9.06 -16.18
CA ASP A 72 -13.37 -10.34 -16.70
C ASP A 72 -13.22 -11.44 -15.63
N PRO A 73 -14.30 -12.18 -15.29
CA PRO A 73 -14.24 -13.32 -14.39
C PRO A 73 -13.25 -14.42 -14.84
N GLU A 74 -13.00 -14.57 -16.14
CA GLU A 74 -11.97 -15.49 -16.64
C GLU A 74 -10.56 -15.04 -16.28
N GLU A 75 -10.31 -13.74 -16.19
CA GLU A 75 -9.03 -13.18 -15.79
C GLU A 75 -8.86 -13.17 -14.26
N THR A 76 -9.89 -12.83 -13.53
CA THR A 76 -9.85 -12.72 -12.06
C THR A 76 -10.06 -14.06 -11.36
N GLY A 77 -10.73 -15.01 -11.99
CA GLY A 77 -11.13 -16.28 -11.40
C GLY A 77 -12.34 -16.18 -10.44
N PHE A 78 -12.96 -15.00 -10.32
CA PHE A 78 -14.06 -14.77 -9.39
C PHE A 78 -15.23 -14.01 -10.03
N PRO A 79 -16.47 -14.39 -9.70
CA PRO A 79 -17.65 -13.60 -10.04
C PRO A 79 -17.63 -12.21 -9.37
N ARG A 80 -18.30 -11.25 -10.02
CA ARG A 80 -18.40 -9.85 -9.54
C ARG A 80 -18.82 -9.74 -8.07
N GLU A 81 -19.80 -10.56 -7.65
CA GLU A 81 -20.33 -10.53 -6.29
C GLU A 81 -19.30 -10.98 -5.26
N VAL A 82 -18.48 -11.95 -5.62
CA VAL A 82 -17.37 -12.45 -4.77
C VAL A 82 -16.28 -11.39 -4.65
N LEU A 83 -15.93 -10.73 -5.76
CA LEU A 83 -14.99 -9.62 -5.74
C LEU A 83 -15.52 -8.46 -4.88
N ALA A 84 -16.80 -8.10 -5.03
CA ALA A 84 -17.42 -7.04 -4.25
C ALA A 84 -17.37 -7.35 -2.74
N ALA A 85 -17.79 -8.56 -2.36
CA ALA A 85 -17.76 -9.00 -0.97
C ALA A 85 -16.33 -9.05 -0.41
N GLY A 86 -15.35 -9.47 -1.22
CA GLY A 86 -13.94 -9.49 -0.86
C GLY A 86 -13.38 -8.10 -0.61
N LEU A 87 -13.70 -7.13 -1.47
CA LEU A 87 -13.31 -5.73 -1.30
C LEU A 87 -13.95 -5.13 -0.04
N ASP A 88 -15.25 -5.37 0.18
CA ASP A 88 -15.96 -4.89 1.36
C ASP A 88 -15.34 -5.44 2.65
N ALA A 89 -15.07 -6.73 2.69
CA ALA A 89 -14.42 -7.38 3.83
C ALA A 89 -13.00 -6.85 4.05
N CYS A 90 -12.23 -6.63 2.97
CA CYS A 90 -10.88 -6.09 3.06
C CYS A 90 -10.85 -4.71 3.72
N PHE A 91 -11.71 -3.82 3.26
CA PHE A 91 -11.69 -2.42 3.70
C PHE A 91 -12.55 -2.12 4.94
N ALA A 92 -13.34 -3.10 5.42
CA ALA A 92 -14.16 -2.93 6.62
C ALA A 92 -13.34 -2.62 7.87
N ASP A 93 -12.18 -3.24 8.00
CA ASP A 93 -11.27 -3.09 9.14
C ASP A 93 -10.22 -1.98 8.98
N TRP A 94 -10.22 -1.27 7.85
CA TRP A 94 -9.29 -0.16 7.63
C TRP A 94 -9.79 1.13 8.30
N THR A 95 -9.86 1.10 9.62
CA THR A 95 -10.28 2.23 10.45
C THR A 95 -9.08 2.80 11.22
N GLN A 96 -9.18 4.04 11.63
CA GLN A 96 -8.13 4.67 12.45
C GLN A 96 -7.83 3.84 13.70
N GLU A 97 -8.89 3.41 14.40
CA GLU A 97 -8.78 2.61 15.62
C GLU A 97 -8.01 1.29 15.39
N LYS A 98 -8.35 0.56 14.31
CA LYS A 98 -7.71 -0.71 13.97
C LYS A 98 -6.24 -0.53 13.58
N PHE A 99 -5.91 0.51 12.84
CA PHE A 99 -4.52 0.82 12.51
C PHE A 99 -3.70 1.21 13.74
N PHE A 100 -4.22 2.04 14.64
CA PHE A 100 -3.51 2.37 15.88
C PHE A 100 -3.38 1.15 16.80
N MET A 101 -4.39 0.30 16.89
CA MET A 101 -4.32 -0.95 17.63
C MET A 101 -3.22 -1.86 17.06
N LEU A 102 -3.16 -2.03 15.74
CA LEU A 102 -2.11 -2.79 15.06
C LEU A 102 -0.71 -2.24 15.39
N LEU A 103 -0.51 -0.92 15.23
CA LEU A 103 0.78 -0.32 15.54
C LEU A 103 1.18 -0.49 17.01
N SER A 104 0.21 -0.42 17.92
CA SER A 104 0.45 -0.63 19.35
C SER A 104 0.80 -2.09 19.68
N GLN A 105 0.16 -3.05 18.99
CA GLN A 105 0.45 -4.47 19.15
C GLN A 105 1.85 -4.84 18.61
N GLU A 106 2.21 -4.29 17.44
CA GLU A 106 3.48 -4.64 16.78
C GLU A 106 4.69 -3.91 17.39
N PHE A 107 4.52 -2.65 17.80
CA PHE A 107 5.63 -1.80 18.23
C PHE A 107 5.59 -1.38 19.68
N GLY A 108 4.54 -1.71 20.44
CA GLY A 108 4.30 -1.24 21.80
C GLY A 108 3.88 0.23 21.79
N ASP A 109 4.81 1.13 21.52
CA ASP A 109 4.54 2.56 21.34
C ASP A 109 4.63 2.96 19.87
N PRO A 110 3.52 3.36 19.21
CA PRO A 110 3.52 3.77 17.82
C PRO A 110 4.43 4.98 17.51
N THR A 111 4.78 5.80 18.50
CA THR A 111 5.69 6.94 18.30
C THR A 111 7.08 6.51 17.89
N ARG A 112 7.46 5.26 18.15
CA ARG A 112 8.75 4.67 17.70
C ARG A 112 8.95 4.69 16.19
N LEU A 113 7.88 4.77 15.43
CA LEU A 113 7.93 4.92 13.97
C LEU A 113 8.28 6.37 13.53
N GLN A 114 8.33 7.32 14.46
CA GLN A 114 8.57 8.73 14.18
C GLN A 114 9.81 9.28 14.90
N SER A 115 10.06 8.76 16.12
CA SER A 115 11.13 9.24 17.00
C SER A 115 11.58 8.16 17.96
N PHE A 116 12.67 8.41 18.67
CA PHE A 116 13.06 7.57 19.79
C PHE A 116 12.03 7.66 20.91
N ALA A 117 11.50 6.52 21.33
CA ALA A 117 10.58 6.40 22.45
C ALA A 117 11.13 5.46 23.53
N SER A 118 10.75 5.72 24.79
CA SER A 118 11.15 4.92 25.93
C SER A 118 10.51 3.54 25.88
N GLN A 119 11.28 2.53 26.25
CA GLN A 119 10.83 1.15 26.39
C GLN A 119 10.61 0.80 27.85
N PRO A 120 9.82 -0.25 28.16
CA PRO A 120 9.58 -0.70 29.55
C PRO A 120 10.87 -1.06 30.32
N ASN A 121 11.93 -1.44 29.61
CA ASN A 121 13.24 -1.75 30.20
C ASN A 121 14.15 -0.51 30.41
N GLY A 122 13.62 0.70 30.16
CA GLY A 122 14.35 1.95 30.32
C GLY A 122 15.26 2.34 29.14
N THR A 123 15.30 1.55 28.07
CA THR A 123 16.02 1.90 26.84
C THR A 123 15.17 2.78 25.92
N PHE A 124 15.82 3.49 25.01
CA PHE A 124 15.15 4.23 23.94
C PHE A 124 15.37 3.52 22.62
N SER A 125 14.35 3.43 21.80
CA SER A 125 14.44 2.83 20.47
C SER A 125 13.52 3.51 19.48
N MET A 126 13.91 3.44 18.22
CA MET A 126 13.15 3.91 17.06
C MET A 126 13.07 2.79 16.05
N VAL A 127 11.97 2.71 15.31
CA VAL A 127 11.75 1.72 14.25
C VAL A 127 11.84 2.44 12.91
N ASN A 128 12.71 1.94 12.04
CA ASN A 128 12.82 2.39 10.65
C ASN A 128 12.40 1.26 9.71
N GLY A 129 11.45 1.54 8.85
CA GLY A 129 11.10 0.64 7.75
C GLY A 129 12.17 0.63 6.66
N PRO A 130 12.16 -0.39 5.78
CA PRO A 130 13.02 -0.41 4.60
C PRO A 130 12.70 0.79 3.70
N GLN A 131 13.70 1.31 2.99
CA GLN A 131 13.49 2.46 2.10
C GLN A 131 12.56 2.13 0.93
N LEU A 132 12.58 0.89 0.46
CA LEU A 132 11.79 0.40 -0.65
C LEU A 132 11.34 -1.03 -0.39
N ILE A 133 10.08 -1.33 -0.65
CA ILE A 133 9.51 -2.68 -0.65
C ILE A 133 9.07 -3.00 -2.07
N ALA A 134 9.48 -4.16 -2.56
CA ALA A 134 8.95 -4.72 -3.81
C ALA A 134 7.89 -5.78 -3.48
N HIS A 135 6.71 -5.62 -4.05
CA HIS A 135 5.61 -6.57 -3.96
C HIS A 135 5.50 -7.34 -5.27
N ILE A 136 5.50 -8.66 -5.20
CA ILE A 136 5.15 -9.52 -6.32
C ILE A 136 3.76 -10.05 -6.03
N ALA A 137 2.78 -9.44 -6.70
CA ALA A 137 1.37 -9.74 -6.43
C ALA A 137 0.94 -11.05 -7.11
N PRO A 138 0.10 -11.87 -6.45
CA PRO A 138 -0.62 -12.93 -7.13
C PRO A 138 -1.64 -12.28 -8.09
N GLY A 139 -1.74 -12.80 -9.33
CA GLY A 139 -2.58 -12.20 -10.36
C GLY A 139 -4.09 -12.31 -10.11
N ASN A 140 -4.51 -13.10 -9.11
CA ASN A 140 -5.92 -13.44 -8.88
C ASN A 140 -6.51 -12.91 -7.56
N LEU A 141 -5.71 -12.38 -6.65
CA LEU A 141 -6.17 -11.94 -5.32
C LEU A 141 -5.61 -10.56 -4.96
N PRO A 142 -6.39 -9.48 -5.11
CA PRO A 142 -5.92 -8.12 -4.80
C PRO A 142 -5.78 -7.83 -3.29
N VAL A 143 -6.59 -8.49 -2.44
CA VAL A 143 -6.68 -8.17 -1.01
C VAL A 143 -5.34 -8.27 -0.26
N PRO A 144 -4.53 -9.34 -0.39
CA PRO A 144 -3.24 -9.41 0.29
C PRO A 144 -2.27 -8.31 -0.13
N VAL A 145 -2.38 -7.86 -1.38
CA VAL A 145 -1.54 -6.77 -1.91
C VAL A 145 -1.89 -5.44 -1.27
N PHE A 146 -3.18 -5.13 -1.15
CA PHE A 146 -3.63 -3.91 -0.48
C PHE A 146 -3.15 -3.85 0.97
N GLN A 147 -3.27 -4.95 1.72
CA GLN A 147 -2.79 -5.03 3.09
C GLN A 147 -1.27 -4.82 3.16
N SER A 148 -0.52 -5.49 2.29
CA SER A 148 0.93 -5.36 2.23
C SER A 148 1.38 -3.94 1.91
N ILE A 149 0.70 -3.25 0.97
CA ILE A 149 0.94 -1.84 0.66
C ILE A 149 0.63 -0.96 1.88
N ALA A 150 -0.50 -1.17 2.55
CA ALA A 150 -0.85 -0.39 3.73
C ALA A 150 0.21 -0.53 4.84
N PHE A 151 0.68 -1.74 5.11
CA PHE A 151 1.75 -1.97 6.10
C PHE A 151 3.06 -1.30 5.69
N GLY A 152 3.42 -1.38 4.41
CA GLY A 152 4.60 -0.67 3.90
C GLY A 152 4.50 0.86 4.04
N LEU A 153 3.31 1.44 3.82
CA LEU A 153 3.08 2.87 4.03
C LEU A 153 3.16 3.26 5.52
N LEU A 154 2.61 2.46 6.42
CA LEU A 154 2.74 2.67 7.87
C LEU A 154 4.20 2.67 8.32
N LEU A 155 5.06 1.88 7.66
CA LEU A 155 6.51 1.86 7.86
C LEU A 155 7.25 2.96 7.09
N ARG A 156 6.57 3.84 6.40
CA ARG A 156 7.13 4.89 5.52
C ARG A 156 8.06 4.33 4.45
N SER A 157 7.74 3.16 3.94
CA SER A 157 8.50 2.53 2.86
C SER A 157 7.91 2.91 1.51
N ALA A 158 8.74 3.27 0.54
CA ALA A 158 8.32 3.37 -0.84
C ALA A 158 7.91 1.99 -1.37
N GLN A 159 6.98 1.93 -2.31
CA GLN A 159 6.38 0.69 -2.77
C GLN A 159 6.60 0.53 -4.28
N PHE A 160 7.10 -0.61 -4.69
CA PHE A 160 7.12 -1.04 -6.09
C PHE A 160 6.27 -2.31 -6.19
N VAL A 161 5.19 -2.25 -6.95
CA VAL A 161 4.23 -3.36 -7.08
C VAL A 161 4.28 -3.91 -8.50
N LYS A 162 4.40 -5.24 -8.62
CA LYS A 162 4.31 -5.97 -9.87
C LYS A 162 3.18 -6.98 -9.80
#